data_8cc2f203a473376ad2b4698e29186616
#
_entry.id   8cc2f203a473376ad2b4698e29186616
#
_cell.length_a   1.000
_cell.length_b   1.000
_cell.length_c   1.000
_cell.angle_alpha   90.00
_cell.angle_beta   90.00
_cell.angle_gamma   90.00
#
_symmetry.space_group_name_H-M   'P 1'
#
loop_
_entity.id
_entity.type
_entity.pdbx_description
1 polymer ?
#
loop_
_entity_poly.entity_id
_entity_poly.type
_entity_poly.pdbx_seq_one_letter_code
_entity_poly.pdbx_strand_id
1 'polypeptide(L)'
;MTHSFDQYRALLNRSLAHATDYLESLPERPIDTPVSSDTLRTLLGGPLPQGHSDAQTVLDDLAHNIEQGLIGSGGPRYFGYAIGGSFPVALAADWLVSAWDQNVPYYVSSPATSVAEETAAEWMLELLGLPPKAGVGFTSGAQEAIYSAMITARNTLLKRAGWDVAKQGLYEAPRINVVVSDQIHSTIKRALWMIGMGESQIKTLPTDHNLRIIPEAIPAVLAECDGPTLVCAQAGCIDSGAYDPFEALAAAVKAHPNAWLHVDGAIGLWSAASAQQRHLLKGIELADSWDTDGHKWFNMPYDSGVVIVRDAALLAEAMGGNAMGAYLTDAIAKPDRNAINFGIAASRRARGVPVYAAIKTLGKQGIEAHLDNSCRLAKRMADHLSQVEGITILNDVVSNRFSAQFGKGDDDFRNQLTARVVHQLQQDGFCYPSTSGYKGLKTMLFSVLNCHTTEADIDASAERIIAIYQRELARCNDAVPA
;
A
#
# COMPACT_ATOMS: atom_id res chain seq x y z
N MET A 1 -3.88 30.42 28.31
CA MET A 1 -3.75 31.18 27.05
C MET A 1 -5.07 31.08 26.30
N THR A 2 -5.71 32.18 25.99
CA THR A 2 -6.87 32.20 25.08
C THR A 2 -6.33 32.30 23.66
N HIS A 3 -6.42 31.23 22.89
CA HIS A 3 -6.08 31.26 21.47
C HIS A 3 -7.18 32.02 20.72
N SER A 4 -6.80 33.07 19.99
CA SER A 4 -7.75 33.85 19.16
C SER A 4 -7.95 33.18 17.81
N PHE A 5 -9.11 33.35 17.17
CA PHE A 5 -9.32 32.89 15.79
C PHE A 5 -8.34 33.51 14.80
N ASP A 6 -7.83 34.71 15.08
CA ASP A 6 -6.80 35.34 14.25
C ASP A 6 -5.48 34.58 14.30
N GLN A 7 -5.13 33.97 15.43
CA GLN A 7 -3.95 33.12 15.54
C GLN A 7 -4.11 31.84 14.68
N TYR A 8 -5.26 31.17 14.69
CA TYR A 8 -5.52 30.05 13.78
C TYR A 8 -5.35 30.43 12.33
N ARG A 9 -5.96 31.56 11.92
CA ARG A 9 -5.85 32.06 10.54
C ARG A 9 -4.41 32.36 10.14
N ALA A 10 -3.64 33.01 10.99
CA ALA A 10 -2.25 33.34 10.73
C ALA A 10 -1.39 32.07 10.54
N LEU A 11 -1.50 31.10 11.43
CA LEU A 11 -0.74 29.86 11.37
C LEU A 11 -1.14 29.00 10.17
N LEU A 12 -2.44 28.86 9.88
CA LEU A 12 -2.91 28.08 8.73
C LEU A 12 -2.49 28.70 7.39
N ASN A 13 -2.54 30.04 7.27
CA ASN A 13 -2.02 30.71 6.08
C ASN A 13 -0.52 30.52 5.91
N ARG A 14 0.24 30.50 7.02
CA ARG A 14 1.67 30.21 6.99
C ARG A 14 1.96 28.78 6.54
N SER A 15 1.22 27.80 7.08
CA SER A 15 1.30 26.40 6.66
C SER A 15 0.96 26.23 5.18
N LEU A 16 -0.07 26.95 4.70
CA LEU A 16 -0.44 26.96 3.28
C LEU A 16 0.71 27.44 2.40
N ALA A 17 1.38 28.54 2.77
CA ALA A 17 2.52 29.07 2.01
C ALA A 17 3.64 28.03 1.91
N HIS A 18 4.12 27.49 3.05
CA HIS A 18 5.16 26.46 3.05
C HIS A 18 4.77 25.21 2.26
N ALA A 19 3.53 24.76 2.38
CA ALA A 19 3.06 23.57 1.67
C ALA A 19 2.98 23.78 0.16
N THR A 20 2.50 24.93 -0.30
CA THR A 20 2.43 25.25 -1.74
C THR A 20 3.82 25.41 -2.34
N ASP A 21 4.74 26.10 -1.67
CA ASP A 21 6.13 26.25 -2.11
C ASP A 21 6.81 24.87 -2.26
N TYR A 22 6.61 23.97 -1.30
CA TYR A 22 7.11 22.60 -1.38
C TYR A 22 6.52 21.84 -2.57
N LEU A 23 5.19 21.85 -2.74
CA LEU A 23 4.51 21.12 -3.84
C LEU A 23 4.92 21.65 -5.21
N GLU A 24 5.07 22.96 -5.37
CA GLU A 24 5.54 23.60 -6.61
C GLU A 24 6.99 23.23 -6.93
N SER A 25 7.82 22.96 -5.93
CA SER A 25 9.21 22.58 -6.12
C SER A 25 9.40 21.12 -6.60
N LEU A 26 8.42 20.22 -6.38
CA LEU A 26 8.55 18.78 -6.59
C LEU A 26 9.00 18.35 -8.01
N PRO A 27 8.55 18.98 -9.12
CA PRO A 27 8.99 18.62 -10.46
C PRO A 27 10.49 18.83 -10.70
N GLU A 28 11.10 19.86 -10.09
CA GLU A 28 12.51 20.23 -10.31
C GLU A 28 13.41 19.86 -9.13
N ARG A 29 12.81 19.53 -8.00
CA ARG A 29 13.55 19.20 -6.76
C ARG A 29 14.34 17.90 -6.93
N PRO A 30 15.63 17.86 -6.51
CA PRO A 30 16.35 16.61 -6.38
C PRO A 30 15.58 15.66 -5.44
N ILE A 31 15.45 14.39 -5.85
CA ILE A 31 14.64 13.45 -5.08
C ILE A 31 15.36 13.06 -3.79
N ASP A 32 16.65 12.79 -3.86
CA ASP A 32 17.46 12.48 -2.68
C ASP A 32 18.16 13.74 -2.15
N THR A 33 18.17 13.89 -0.85
CA THR A 33 18.89 14.96 -0.16
C THR A 33 19.91 14.31 0.79
N PRO A 34 21.20 14.38 0.48
CA PRO A 34 22.23 13.71 1.26
C PRO A 34 22.54 14.44 2.59
N VAL A 35 21.52 14.68 3.41
CA VAL A 35 21.69 15.27 4.73
C VAL A 35 21.89 14.15 5.77
N SER A 36 22.97 14.23 6.54
CA SER A 36 23.26 13.22 7.55
C SER A 36 22.23 13.21 8.68
N SER A 37 22.00 12.04 9.27
CA SER A 37 21.13 11.92 10.45
C SER A 37 21.61 12.77 11.63
N ASP A 38 22.90 13.01 11.75
CA ASP A 38 23.46 13.86 12.82
C ASP A 38 23.19 15.34 12.57
N THR A 39 23.24 15.78 11.31
CA THR A 39 22.80 17.13 10.93
C THR A 39 21.31 17.33 11.25
N LEU A 40 20.46 16.38 10.86
CA LEU A 40 19.02 16.45 11.17
C LEU A 40 18.75 16.44 12.68
N ARG A 41 19.47 15.63 13.47
CA ARG A 41 19.37 15.67 14.94
C ARG A 41 19.78 17.01 15.52
N THR A 42 20.77 17.68 14.93
CA THR A 42 21.18 19.03 15.36
C THR A 42 20.14 20.08 15.03
N LEU A 43 19.50 19.98 13.84
CA LEU A 43 18.47 20.93 13.39
C LEU A 43 17.15 20.78 14.15
N LEU A 44 16.74 19.55 14.42
CA LEU A 44 15.42 19.22 14.99
C LEU A 44 15.47 18.85 16.48
N GLY A 45 16.65 18.55 17.00
CA GLY A 45 16.84 18.14 18.38
C GLY A 45 17.09 19.32 19.31
N GLY A 46 17.36 19.00 20.58
CA GLY A 46 17.68 19.96 21.62
C GLY A 46 17.06 19.62 22.98
N PRO A 47 17.36 20.35 24.03
CA PRO A 47 16.72 20.17 25.32
C PRO A 47 15.25 20.57 25.27
N LEU A 48 14.43 20.01 26.18
CA LEU A 48 13.02 20.41 26.33
C LEU A 48 12.96 21.94 26.59
N PRO A 49 12.21 22.70 25.76
CA PRO A 49 12.03 24.13 25.98
C PRO A 49 11.43 24.46 27.34
N GLN A 50 12.05 25.41 28.06
CA GLN A 50 11.63 25.79 29.42
C GLN A 50 10.57 26.89 29.44
N GLY A 51 10.34 27.55 28.32
CA GLY A 51 9.40 28.67 28.18
C GLY A 51 8.57 28.61 26.93
N HIS A 52 7.74 29.62 26.73
CA HIS A 52 6.95 29.77 25.51
C HIS A 52 7.81 30.29 24.36
N SER A 53 7.58 29.71 23.19
CA SER A 53 8.12 30.22 21.92
C SER A 53 6.99 30.82 21.08
N ASP A 54 7.32 31.74 20.20
CA ASP A 54 6.35 32.26 19.23
C ASP A 54 5.95 31.17 18.24
N ALA A 55 4.64 30.96 18.08
CA ALA A 55 4.12 29.85 17.30
C ALA A 55 4.43 29.99 15.79
N GLN A 56 4.52 31.22 15.25
CA GLN A 56 4.90 31.42 13.85
C GLN A 56 6.37 31.06 13.62
N THR A 57 7.25 31.51 14.51
CA THR A 57 8.67 31.17 14.46
C THR A 57 8.89 29.66 14.54
N VAL A 58 8.21 28.98 15.47
CA VAL A 58 8.30 27.50 15.60
C VAL A 58 7.85 26.81 14.33
N LEU A 59 6.78 27.28 13.67
CA LEU A 59 6.28 26.69 12.43
C LEU A 59 7.24 26.90 11.26
N ASP A 60 7.84 28.09 11.16
CA ASP A 60 8.83 28.41 10.12
C ASP A 60 10.11 27.61 10.31
N ASP A 61 10.63 27.52 11.54
CA ASP A 61 11.81 26.71 11.87
C ASP A 61 11.56 25.22 11.58
N LEU A 62 10.36 24.73 11.92
CA LEU A 62 9.97 23.36 11.63
C LEU A 62 9.96 23.08 10.13
N ALA A 63 9.29 23.92 9.36
CA ALA A 63 9.19 23.79 7.90
C ALA A 63 10.59 23.83 7.26
N HIS A 64 11.41 24.83 7.60
CA HIS A 64 12.76 25.01 7.07
C HIS A 64 13.69 23.84 7.43
N ASN A 65 13.68 23.41 8.69
CA ASN A 65 14.58 22.35 9.17
C ASN A 65 14.21 20.98 8.64
N ILE A 66 12.90 20.66 8.56
CA ILE A 66 12.42 19.38 8.00
C ILE A 66 12.70 19.34 6.50
N GLU A 67 12.49 20.42 5.78
CA GLU A 67 12.63 20.48 4.32
C GLU A 67 14.02 20.05 3.85
N GLN A 68 15.07 20.31 4.64
CA GLN A 68 16.44 19.91 4.31
C GLN A 68 16.62 18.39 4.21
N GLY A 69 15.79 17.60 4.90
CA GLY A 69 15.84 16.14 4.89
C GLY A 69 14.65 15.46 4.21
N LEU A 70 13.74 16.22 3.55
CA LEU A 70 12.62 15.63 2.84
C LEU A 70 13.09 14.96 1.54
N ILE A 71 12.69 13.71 1.38
CA ILE A 71 12.79 13.01 0.09
C ILE A 71 11.66 13.49 -0.81
N GLY A 72 11.96 13.81 -2.09
CA GLY A 72 10.97 14.25 -3.09
C GLY A 72 10.02 13.12 -3.54
N SER A 73 9.52 12.30 -2.60
CA SER A 73 8.73 11.10 -2.91
C SER A 73 7.34 11.39 -3.51
N GLY A 74 6.82 12.61 -3.34
CA GLY A 74 5.59 13.08 -4.00
C GLY A 74 5.82 13.56 -5.44
N GLY A 75 7.06 13.62 -5.92
CA GLY A 75 7.42 14.11 -7.25
C GLY A 75 7.17 13.09 -8.37
N PRO A 76 7.10 13.57 -9.64
CA PRO A 76 6.71 12.76 -10.80
C PRO A 76 7.73 11.69 -11.19
N ARG A 77 8.99 11.79 -10.74
CA ARG A 77 10.08 10.86 -11.06
C ARG A 77 10.49 9.95 -9.90
N TYR A 78 9.64 9.85 -8.87
CA TYR A 78 9.82 8.89 -7.79
C TYR A 78 9.14 7.56 -8.14
N PHE A 79 9.92 6.50 -8.32
CA PHE A 79 9.46 5.18 -8.78
C PHE A 79 9.73 4.05 -7.77
N GLY A 80 10.23 4.40 -6.59
CA GLY A 80 10.64 3.48 -5.55
C GLY A 80 9.56 3.23 -4.49
N TYR A 81 9.74 2.16 -3.71
CA TYR A 81 9.00 1.80 -2.50
C TYR A 81 7.46 1.82 -2.62
N ALA A 82 6.92 1.83 -3.83
CA ALA A 82 5.48 1.90 -4.10
C ALA A 82 4.79 3.13 -3.49
N ILE A 83 5.45 4.28 -3.43
CA ILE A 83 4.90 5.55 -2.98
C ILE A 83 4.28 6.29 -4.17
N GLY A 84 3.01 6.75 -4.02
CA GLY A 84 2.21 7.27 -5.12
C GLY A 84 2.15 8.80 -5.23
N GLY A 85 2.33 9.55 -4.19
CA GLY A 85 1.93 10.98 -4.16
C GLY A 85 0.43 11.13 -3.84
N SER A 86 -0.12 12.32 -3.99
CA SER A 86 -1.53 12.59 -3.66
C SER A 86 -2.25 13.41 -4.72
N PHE A 87 -3.52 13.07 -4.98
CA PHE A 87 -4.40 13.94 -5.73
C PHE A 87 -4.62 15.27 -4.98
N PRO A 88 -4.61 16.43 -5.67
CA PRO A 88 -4.80 17.72 -5.01
C PRO A 88 -6.07 17.81 -4.17
N VAL A 89 -7.19 17.26 -4.68
CA VAL A 89 -8.46 17.26 -3.95
C VAL A 89 -8.42 16.39 -2.69
N ALA A 90 -7.69 15.28 -2.73
CA ALA A 90 -7.55 14.39 -1.58
C ALA A 90 -6.72 15.06 -0.48
N LEU A 91 -5.63 15.73 -0.82
CA LEU A 91 -4.82 16.52 0.11
C LEU A 91 -5.63 17.67 0.73
N ALA A 92 -6.38 18.42 -0.08
CA ALA A 92 -7.23 19.50 0.43
C ALA A 92 -8.33 18.97 1.36
N ALA A 93 -8.96 17.85 1.03
CA ALA A 93 -9.94 17.21 1.90
C ALA A 93 -9.33 16.70 3.21
N ASP A 94 -8.08 16.21 3.19
CA ASP A 94 -7.36 15.79 4.39
C ASP A 94 -7.05 16.95 5.33
N TRP A 95 -6.75 18.13 4.80
CA TRP A 95 -6.61 19.36 5.60
C TRP A 95 -7.92 19.74 6.29
N LEU A 96 -9.07 19.58 5.61
CA LEU A 96 -10.38 19.77 6.23
C LEU A 96 -10.64 18.77 7.34
N VAL A 97 -10.28 17.49 7.14
CA VAL A 97 -10.38 16.46 8.18
C VAL A 97 -9.56 16.83 9.41
N SER A 98 -8.36 17.37 9.25
CA SER A 98 -7.53 17.85 10.35
C SER A 98 -8.14 19.06 11.06
N ALA A 99 -8.76 19.99 10.30
CA ALA A 99 -9.41 21.18 10.88
C ALA A 99 -10.73 20.85 11.59
N TRP A 100 -11.51 19.89 11.08
CA TRP A 100 -12.77 19.45 11.70
C TRP A 100 -12.56 18.61 12.96
N ASP A 101 -11.42 17.92 13.06
CA ASP A 101 -10.99 17.14 14.23
C ASP A 101 -12.06 16.15 14.73
N GLN A 102 -12.72 15.45 13.80
CA GLN A 102 -13.79 14.52 14.12
C GLN A 102 -13.24 13.13 14.49
N ASN A 103 -13.73 12.58 15.60
CA ASN A 103 -13.48 11.19 16.00
C ASN A 103 -14.58 10.27 15.45
N VAL A 104 -14.27 9.39 14.50
CA VAL A 104 -15.22 8.68 13.62
C VAL A 104 -15.68 7.30 14.09
N PRO A 105 -15.25 6.69 15.21
CA PRO A 105 -15.66 5.34 15.58
C PRO A 105 -17.18 5.17 15.74
N TYR A 106 -17.87 6.22 16.15
CA TYR A 106 -19.32 6.18 16.37
C TYR A 106 -20.03 7.22 15.52
N TYR A 107 -21.15 6.82 14.90
CA TYR A 107 -22.03 7.73 14.15
C TYR A 107 -22.43 8.95 14.97
N VAL A 108 -22.81 8.75 16.24
CA VAL A 108 -23.27 9.83 17.12
C VAL A 108 -22.24 10.92 17.37
N SER A 109 -20.93 10.59 17.33
CA SER A 109 -19.86 11.56 17.54
C SER A 109 -19.44 12.29 16.27
N SER A 110 -19.83 11.80 15.08
CA SER A 110 -19.31 12.29 13.80
C SER A 110 -20.22 11.91 12.61
N PRO A 111 -21.51 12.35 12.63
CA PRO A 111 -22.50 11.84 11.67
C PRO A 111 -22.12 12.09 10.21
N ALA A 112 -21.71 13.31 9.88
CA ALA A 112 -21.42 13.71 8.50
C ALA A 112 -20.22 12.94 7.90
N THR A 113 -19.15 12.79 8.67
CA THR A 113 -17.97 12.04 8.22
C THR A 113 -18.22 10.53 8.18
N SER A 114 -19.08 10.00 9.06
CA SER A 114 -19.53 8.59 9.02
C SER A 114 -20.28 8.30 7.73
N VAL A 115 -21.21 9.16 7.30
CA VAL A 115 -21.95 9.02 6.05
C VAL A 115 -21.01 9.19 4.83
N ALA A 116 -20.06 10.12 4.89
CA ALA A 116 -19.08 10.27 3.82
C ALA A 116 -18.20 9.02 3.66
N GLU A 117 -17.77 8.39 4.76
CA GLU A 117 -17.04 7.12 4.71
C GLU A 117 -17.92 5.96 4.23
N GLU A 118 -19.18 5.90 4.62
CA GLU A 118 -20.13 4.89 4.13
C GLU A 118 -20.30 5.00 2.62
N THR A 119 -20.55 6.19 2.10
CA THR A 119 -20.67 6.45 0.68
C THR A 119 -19.36 6.13 -0.08
N ALA A 120 -18.22 6.49 0.47
CA ALA A 120 -16.93 6.15 -0.13
C ALA A 120 -16.72 4.63 -0.19
N ALA A 121 -17.12 3.90 0.85
CA ALA A 121 -17.06 2.44 0.90
C ALA A 121 -17.95 1.79 -0.17
N GLU A 122 -19.19 2.25 -0.34
CA GLU A 122 -20.11 1.77 -1.38
C GLU A 122 -19.53 2.00 -2.78
N TRP A 123 -19.03 3.20 -3.05
CA TRP A 123 -18.40 3.52 -4.34
C TRP A 123 -17.14 2.70 -4.60
N MET A 124 -16.34 2.43 -3.58
CA MET A 124 -15.18 1.56 -3.72
C MET A 124 -15.58 0.12 -4.08
N LEU A 125 -16.60 -0.44 -3.41
CA LEU A 125 -17.08 -1.80 -3.76
C LEU A 125 -17.56 -1.87 -5.20
N GLU A 126 -18.25 -0.84 -5.69
CA GLU A 126 -18.68 -0.76 -7.08
C GLU A 126 -17.50 -0.67 -8.06
N LEU A 127 -16.54 0.24 -7.79
CA LEU A 127 -15.33 0.41 -8.61
C LEU A 127 -14.50 -0.87 -8.71
N LEU A 128 -14.36 -1.56 -7.59
CA LEU A 128 -13.55 -2.78 -7.48
C LEU A 128 -14.31 -4.04 -7.90
N GLY A 129 -15.61 -3.95 -8.19
CA GLY A 129 -16.44 -5.10 -8.58
C GLY A 129 -16.58 -6.14 -7.47
N LEU A 130 -16.50 -5.72 -6.21
CA LEU A 130 -16.59 -6.58 -5.03
C LEU A 130 -18.06 -6.68 -4.53
N PRO A 131 -18.38 -7.67 -3.68
CA PRO A 131 -19.74 -7.85 -3.19
C PRO A 131 -20.30 -6.59 -2.53
N PRO A 132 -21.49 -6.09 -2.94
CA PRO A 132 -22.01 -4.78 -2.51
C PRO A 132 -22.38 -4.69 -1.02
N LYS A 133 -22.42 -5.83 -0.32
CA LYS A 133 -22.69 -5.91 1.14
C LYS A 133 -21.44 -6.23 1.95
N ALA A 134 -20.26 -6.19 1.34
CA ALA A 134 -19.00 -6.40 2.06
C ALA A 134 -18.78 -5.30 3.11
N GLY A 135 -18.21 -5.68 4.24
CA GLY A 135 -17.75 -4.74 5.26
C GLY A 135 -16.47 -4.04 4.81
N VAL A 136 -16.45 -2.72 4.83
CA VAL A 136 -15.29 -1.92 4.44
C VAL A 136 -14.83 -1.10 5.64
N GLY A 137 -13.55 -1.15 5.99
CA GLY A 137 -12.93 -0.34 7.04
C GLY A 137 -11.79 0.51 6.51
N PHE A 138 -11.74 1.79 6.89
CA PHE A 138 -10.63 2.69 6.56
C PHE A 138 -9.56 2.61 7.64
N THR A 139 -8.34 2.27 7.26
CA THR A 139 -7.19 2.00 8.12
C THR A 139 -6.02 2.93 7.80
N SER A 140 -4.95 2.86 8.59
CA SER A 140 -3.72 3.63 8.32
C SER A 140 -2.92 3.10 7.12
N GLY A 141 -3.21 1.89 6.64
CA GLY A 141 -2.53 1.27 5.50
C GLY A 141 -2.85 -0.21 5.42
N ALA A 142 -2.37 -0.86 4.34
CA ALA A 142 -2.57 -2.28 4.11
C ALA A 142 -2.10 -3.14 5.29
N GLN A 143 -1.03 -2.77 6.00
CA GLN A 143 -0.59 -3.55 7.17
C GLN A 143 -1.68 -3.65 8.27
N GLU A 144 -2.36 -2.55 8.58
CA GLU A 144 -3.50 -2.55 9.53
C GLU A 144 -4.72 -3.25 8.94
N ALA A 145 -4.95 -3.08 7.64
CA ALA A 145 -6.03 -3.74 6.91
C ALA A 145 -5.86 -5.26 6.89
N ILE A 146 -4.67 -5.74 6.53
CA ILE A 146 -4.28 -7.16 6.57
C ILE A 146 -4.48 -7.70 7.99
N TYR A 147 -4.03 -6.97 9.00
CA TYR A 147 -4.16 -7.38 10.40
C TYR A 147 -5.64 -7.58 10.78
N SER A 148 -6.50 -6.64 10.42
CA SER A 148 -7.96 -6.74 10.65
C SER A 148 -8.59 -7.92 9.90
N ALA A 149 -8.21 -8.12 8.63
CA ALA A 149 -8.68 -9.24 7.82
C ALA A 149 -8.22 -10.61 8.39
N MET A 150 -6.96 -10.71 8.81
CA MET A 150 -6.39 -11.93 9.38
C MET A 150 -7.00 -12.30 10.74
N ILE A 151 -7.27 -11.31 11.60
CA ILE A 151 -8.02 -11.53 12.86
C ILE A 151 -9.41 -12.08 12.54
N THR A 152 -10.09 -11.50 11.55
CA THR A 152 -11.43 -11.94 11.13
C THR A 152 -11.39 -13.38 10.59
N ALA A 153 -10.44 -13.68 9.72
CA ALA A 153 -10.23 -15.02 9.17
C ALA A 153 -9.95 -16.05 10.27
N ARG A 154 -8.98 -15.76 11.15
CA ARG A 154 -8.62 -16.61 12.30
C ARG A 154 -9.82 -16.91 13.19
N ASN A 155 -10.52 -15.89 13.63
CA ASN A 155 -11.65 -16.05 14.54
C ASN A 155 -12.78 -16.84 13.88
N THR A 156 -13.06 -16.58 12.60
CA THR A 156 -14.08 -17.30 11.83
C THR A 156 -13.72 -18.77 11.62
N LEU A 157 -12.50 -19.06 11.21
CA LEU A 157 -12.00 -20.42 10.99
C LEU A 157 -12.05 -21.26 12.29
N LEU A 158 -11.62 -20.67 13.40
CA LEU A 158 -11.66 -21.31 14.72
C LEU A 158 -13.11 -21.52 15.20
N LYS A 159 -13.98 -20.53 15.01
CA LYS A 159 -15.40 -20.66 15.34
C LYS A 159 -16.08 -21.77 14.57
N ARG A 160 -15.80 -21.94 13.27
CA ARG A 160 -16.26 -23.06 12.44
C ARG A 160 -15.72 -24.42 12.93
N ALA A 161 -14.56 -24.42 13.57
CA ALA A 161 -13.98 -25.59 14.22
C ALA A 161 -14.47 -25.82 15.68
N GLY A 162 -15.45 -25.05 16.14
CA GLY A 162 -16.02 -25.16 17.49
C GLY A 162 -15.28 -24.41 18.59
N TRP A 163 -14.35 -23.50 18.25
CA TRP A 163 -13.53 -22.75 19.19
C TRP A 163 -13.87 -21.25 19.19
N ASP A 164 -14.36 -20.72 20.30
CA ASP A 164 -14.71 -19.31 20.46
C ASP A 164 -13.51 -18.51 21.03
N VAL A 165 -12.78 -17.82 20.17
CA VAL A 165 -11.58 -17.06 20.56
C VAL A 165 -11.88 -15.97 21.61
N ALA A 166 -13.03 -15.34 21.54
CA ALA A 166 -13.39 -14.28 22.49
C ALA A 166 -13.59 -14.81 23.92
N LYS A 167 -13.96 -16.08 24.08
CA LYS A 167 -14.14 -16.73 25.38
C LYS A 167 -12.95 -17.54 25.84
N GLN A 168 -12.28 -18.24 24.90
CA GLN A 168 -11.29 -19.27 25.21
C GLN A 168 -9.85 -18.80 24.94
N GLY A 169 -9.68 -17.66 24.24
CA GLY A 169 -8.36 -17.20 23.81
C GLY A 169 -7.76 -18.08 22.72
N LEU A 170 -6.43 -18.07 22.58
CA LEU A 170 -5.72 -18.82 21.54
C LEU A 170 -4.91 -20.02 22.07
N TYR A 171 -4.74 -20.14 23.38
CA TYR A 171 -4.06 -21.28 23.97
C TYR A 171 -4.94 -22.52 23.81
N GLU A 172 -4.37 -23.60 23.29
CA GLU A 172 -5.04 -24.88 22.98
C GLU A 172 -6.06 -24.81 21.83
N ALA A 173 -6.15 -23.66 21.12
CA ALA A 173 -6.98 -23.53 19.92
C ALA A 173 -6.53 -24.52 18.83
N PRO A 174 -7.45 -25.04 18.00
CA PRO A 174 -7.10 -25.82 16.84
C PRO A 174 -6.07 -25.10 15.96
N ARG A 175 -5.07 -25.82 15.50
CA ARG A 175 -4.04 -25.26 14.61
C ARG A 175 -4.66 -24.83 13.29
N ILE A 176 -4.32 -23.61 12.82
CA ILE A 176 -4.69 -23.13 11.50
C ILE A 176 -3.52 -23.37 10.54
N ASN A 177 -3.78 -24.04 9.42
CA ASN A 177 -2.83 -24.10 8.32
C ASN A 177 -2.82 -22.76 7.59
N VAL A 178 -1.64 -22.34 7.13
CA VAL A 178 -1.49 -21.12 6.33
C VAL A 178 -0.86 -21.50 4.99
N VAL A 179 -1.52 -21.14 3.89
CA VAL A 179 -1.05 -21.43 2.52
C VAL A 179 -0.81 -20.11 1.80
N VAL A 180 0.41 -19.89 1.33
CA VAL A 180 0.83 -18.63 0.66
C VAL A 180 1.71 -18.95 -0.55
N SER A 181 1.95 -18.00 -1.44
CA SER A 181 2.98 -18.16 -2.47
C SER A 181 4.39 -18.14 -1.86
N ASP A 182 5.37 -18.74 -2.54
CA ASP A 182 6.79 -18.63 -2.18
C ASP A 182 7.32 -17.18 -2.32
N GLN A 183 6.53 -16.29 -2.96
CA GLN A 183 6.81 -14.86 -3.16
C GLN A 183 5.86 -13.94 -2.36
N ILE A 184 5.26 -14.44 -1.29
CA ILE A 184 4.32 -13.64 -0.48
C ILE A 184 5.03 -12.44 0.15
N HIS A 185 4.38 -11.29 0.14
CA HIS A 185 4.93 -10.07 0.72
C HIS A 185 5.13 -10.19 2.23
N SER A 186 6.18 -9.55 2.75
CA SER A 186 6.57 -9.60 4.17
C SER A 186 5.50 -9.08 5.13
N THR A 187 4.59 -8.20 4.68
CA THR A 187 3.46 -7.71 5.48
C THR A 187 2.50 -8.81 5.90
N ILE A 188 2.25 -9.79 5.03
CA ILE A 188 1.43 -10.98 5.37
C ILE A 188 2.13 -11.79 6.46
N LYS A 189 3.42 -12.12 6.29
CA LYS A 189 4.20 -12.85 7.30
C LYS A 189 4.20 -12.13 8.64
N ARG A 190 4.41 -10.81 8.61
CA ARG A 190 4.37 -9.96 9.81
C ARG A 190 2.99 -9.99 10.49
N ALA A 191 1.90 -9.89 9.71
CA ALA A 191 0.55 -9.95 10.27
C ALA A 191 0.26 -11.31 10.92
N LEU A 192 0.60 -12.42 10.24
CA LEU A 192 0.46 -13.77 10.78
C LEU A 192 1.20 -13.93 12.10
N TRP A 193 2.45 -13.49 12.15
CA TRP A 193 3.24 -13.53 13.37
C TRP A 193 2.59 -12.72 14.51
N MET A 194 2.14 -11.50 14.24
CA MET A 194 1.53 -10.63 15.24
C MET A 194 0.20 -11.18 15.79
N ILE A 195 -0.53 -12.01 15.02
CA ILE A 195 -1.76 -12.67 15.48
C ILE A 195 -1.53 -14.07 16.05
N GLY A 196 -0.28 -14.45 16.30
CA GLY A 196 0.09 -15.70 16.97
C GLY A 196 0.22 -16.91 16.03
N MET A 197 0.37 -16.70 14.72
CA MET A 197 0.62 -17.75 13.74
C MET A 197 2.11 -17.73 13.35
N GLY A 198 2.83 -18.80 13.69
CA GLY A 198 4.27 -18.92 13.43
C GLY A 198 4.57 -19.44 12.01
N GLU A 199 5.82 -19.25 11.56
CA GLU A 199 6.29 -19.67 10.24
C GLU A 199 6.19 -21.21 10.01
N SER A 200 6.28 -22.00 11.07
CA SER A 200 6.14 -23.48 10.98
C SER A 200 4.75 -23.95 10.52
N GLN A 201 3.79 -23.05 10.45
CA GLN A 201 2.42 -23.32 9.96
C GLN A 201 2.26 -22.97 8.48
N ILE A 202 3.25 -22.32 7.87
CA ILE A 202 3.20 -21.83 6.50
C ILE A 202 3.59 -22.96 5.55
N LYS A 203 2.68 -23.26 4.62
CA LYS A 203 2.93 -24.07 3.42
C LYS A 203 3.01 -23.15 2.22
N THR A 204 3.97 -23.41 1.33
CA THR A 204 4.18 -22.54 0.18
C THR A 204 3.70 -23.18 -1.12
N LEU A 205 3.05 -22.36 -1.95
CA LEU A 205 2.72 -22.67 -3.33
C LEU A 205 3.84 -22.16 -4.24
N PRO A 206 4.33 -22.98 -5.18
CA PRO A 206 5.34 -22.55 -6.14
C PRO A 206 4.78 -21.50 -7.10
N THR A 207 5.67 -20.63 -7.61
CA THR A 207 5.32 -19.59 -8.56
C THR A 207 5.99 -19.79 -9.92
N ASP A 208 5.33 -19.30 -10.97
CA ASP A 208 5.86 -19.26 -12.34
C ASP A 208 6.95 -18.19 -12.53
N HIS A 209 7.39 -17.98 -13.77
CA HIS A 209 8.41 -16.97 -14.09
C HIS A 209 7.95 -15.54 -13.76
N ASN A 210 6.65 -15.25 -13.78
CA ASN A 210 6.07 -13.95 -13.41
C ASN A 210 5.73 -13.83 -11.92
N LEU A 211 6.15 -14.79 -11.09
CA LEU A 211 5.87 -14.84 -9.66
C LEU A 211 4.38 -15.02 -9.32
N ARG A 212 3.60 -15.64 -10.21
CA ARG A 212 2.21 -16.02 -9.98
C ARG A 212 2.15 -17.46 -9.45
N ILE A 213 1.26 -17.73 -8.52
CA ILE A 213 0.98 -19.10 -8.07
C ILE A 213 0.67 -20.00 -9.27
N ILE A 214 1.29 -21.18 -9.32
CA ILE A 214 1.02 -22.20 -10.33
C ILE A 214 -0.28 -22.90 -9.97
N PRO A 215 -1.37 -22.78 -10.78
CA PRO A 215 -2.69 -23.30 -10.41
C PRO A 215 -2.71 -24.82 -10.15
N GLU A 216 -1.90 -25.57 -10.88
CA GLU A 216 -1.83 -27.02 -10.80
C GLU A 216 -1.29 -27.53 -9.45
N ALA A 217 -0.54 -26.69 -8.72
CA ALA A 217 -0.01 -27.03 -7.40
C ALA A 217 -1.03 -26.88 -6.26
N ILE A 218 -2.10 -26.07 -6.47
CA ILE A 218 -3.04 -25.69 -5.41
C ILE A 218 -3.74 -26.92 -4.79
N PRO A 219 -4.32 -27.86 -5.56
CA PRO A 219 -5.03 -29.01 -4.97
C PRO A 219 -4.14 -29.90 -4.11
N ALA A 220 -2.89 -30.12 -4.53
CA ALA A 220 -1.96 -30.97 -3.80
C ALA A 220 -1.60 -30.38 -2.44
N VAL A 221 -1.28 -29.08 -2.39
CA VAL A 221 -0.92 -28.38 -1.14
C VAL A 221 -2.11 -28.30 -0.19
N LEU A 222 -3.33 -28.02 -0.70
CA LEU A 222 -4.52 -27.96 0.14
C LEU A 222 -4.96 -29.34 0.65
N ALA A 223 -4.71 -30.42 -0.09
CA ALA A 223 -4.98 -31.78 0.37
C ALA A 223 -4.13 -32.20 1.59
N GLU A 224 -3.00 -31.53 1.82
CA GLU A 224 -2.16 -31.73 3.01
C GLU A 224 -2.62 -30.87 4.23
N CYS A 225 -3.67 -30.07 4.08
CA CYS A 225 -4.17 -29.17 5.12
C CYS A 225 -5.38 -29.79 5.83
N ASP A 226 -5.17 -30.43 6.96
CA ASP A 226 -6.26 -30.92 7.82
C ASP A 226 -6.74 -29.77 8.72
N GLY A 227 -8.07 -29.54 8.75
CA GLY A 227 -8.71 -28.56 9.64
C GLY A 227 -8.72 -27.10 9.10
N PRO A 228 -8.79 -26.10 9.99
CA PRO A 228 -8.88 -24.70 9.58
C PRO A 228 -7.71 -24.28 8.69
N THR A 229 -7.99 -23.62 7.57
CA THR A 229 -6.95 -23.27 6.57
C THR A 229 -7.15 -21.84 6.06
N LEU A 230 -6.12 -21.01 6.20
CA LEU A 230 -6.05 -19.68 5.65
C LEU A 230 -5.18 -19.69 4.40
N VAL A 231 -5.74 -19.25 3.27
CA VAL A 231 -5.04 -19.11 1.99
C VAL A 231 -4.87 -17.63 1.70
N CYS A 232 -3.65 -17.18 1.38
CA CYS A 232 -3.38 -15.80 1.01
C CYS A 232 -2.87 -15.74 -0.43
N ALA A 233 -3.53 -14.94 -1.25
CA ALA A 233 -3.17 -14.63 -2.63
C ALA A 233 -2.74 -13.17 -2.76
N GLN A 234 -2.13 -12.80 -3.88
CA GLN A 234 -1.70 -11.44 -4.17
C GLN A 234 -2.33 -10.91 -5.46
N ALA A 235 -2.88 -9.68 -5.40
CA ALA A 235 -3.22 -8.90 -6.56
C ALA A 235 -2.15 -7.80 -6.76
N GLY A 236 -1.25 -8.01 -7.71
CA GLY A 236 -0.11 -7.12 -7.96
C GLY A 236 1.10 -7.44 -7.08
N CYS A 237 1.75 -8.57 -7.33
CA CYS A 237 3.03 -8.94 -6.69
C CYS A 237 4.02 -7.78 -6.70
N ILE A 238 4.72 -7.54 -5.57
CA ILE A 238 5.59 -6.37 -5.43
C ILE A 238 6.69 -6.32 -6.51
N ASP A 239 7.26 -7.45 -6.87
CA ASP A 239 8.43 -7.52 -7.75
C ASP A 239 8.09 -7.67 -9.25
N SER A 240 6.89 -8.13 -9.59
CA SER A 240 6.47 -8.34 -10.98
C SER A 240 5.20 -7.59 -11.38
N GLY A 241 4.39 -7.16 -10.41
CA GLY A 241 3.05 -6.62 -10.66
C GLY A 241 2.03 -7.66 -11.14
N ALA A 242 2.36 -8.95 -11.06
CA ALA A 242 1.50 -10.03 -11.53
C ALA A 242 0.38 -10.37 -10.54
N TYR A 243 -0.60 -11.10 -11.01
CA TYR A 243 -1.84 -11.44 -10.30
C TYR A 243 -1.95 -12.95 -10.16
N ASP A 244 -2.32 -13.43 -8.98
CA ASP A 244 -2.53 -14.85 -8.71
C ASP A 244 -3.81 -15.39 -9.40
N PRO A 245 -3.94 -16.71 -9.59
CA PRO A 245 -5.07 -17.34 -10.27
C PRO A 245 -6.30 -17.45 -9.36
N PHE A 246 -7.02 -16.32 -9.14
CA PHE A 246 -8.09 -16.23 -8.13
C PHE A 246 -9.23 -17.23 -8.35
N GLU A 247 -9.64 -17.53 -9.59
CA GLU A 247 -10.68 -18.54 -9.87
C GLU A 247 -10.27 -19.92 -9.37
N ALA A 248 -9.01 -20.33 -9.63
CA ALA A 248 -8.50 -21.63 -9.21
C ALA A 248 -8.36 -21.72 -7.69
N LEU A 249 -7.84 -20.65 -7.06
CA LEU A 249 -7.74 -20.56 -5.60
C LEU A 249 -9.11 -20.59 -4.93
N ALA A 250 -10.08 -19.80 -5.43
CA ALA A 250 -11.43 -19.76 -4.89
C ALA A 250 -12.15 -21.12 -5.04
N ALA A 251 -11.97 -21.80 -6.17
CA ALA A 251 -12.53 -23.14 -6.38
C ALA A 251 -11.96 -24.16 -5.39
N ALA A 252 -10.65 -24.15 -5.16
CA ALA A 252 -9.98 -25.05 -4.23
C ALA A 252 -10.36 -24.75 -2.78
N VAL A 253 -10.41 -23.48 -2.38
CA VAL A 253 -10.86 -23.04 -1.05
C VAL A 253 -12.32 -23.45 -0.79
N LYS A 254 -13.19 -23.29 -1.79
CA LYS A 254 -14.60 -23.70 -1.70
C LYS A 254 -14.77 -25.23 -1.54
N ALA A 255 -13.87 -26.01 -2.11
CA ALA A 255 -13.89 -27.47 -1.97
C ALA A 255 -13.34 -27.95 -0.62
N HIS A 256 -12.61 -27.11 0.11
CA HIS A 256 -12.04 -27.43 1.41
C HIS A 256 -13.09 -27.27 2.53
N PRO A 257 -13.19 -28.19 3.51
CA PRO A 257 -14.24 -28.16 4.54
C PRO A 257 -14.27 -26.89 5.40
N ASN A 258 -13.10 -26.30 5.70
CA ASN A 258 -12.99 -25.08 6.50
C ASN A 258 -11.78 -24.26 6.05
N ALA A 259 -11.95 -23.49 4.98
CA ALA A 259 -10.92 -22.59 4.49
C ALA A 259 -11.43 -21.16 4.33
N TRP A 260 -10.48 -20.22 4.21
CA TRP A 260 -10.67 -18.79 3.98
C TRP A 260 -9.67 -18.31 2.94
N LEU A 261 -10.13 -17.57 1.95
CA LEU A 261 -9.28 -16.90 0.96
C LEU A 261 -9.18 -15.42 1.26
N HIS A 262 -7.95 -14.96 1.53
CA HIS A 262 -7.61 -13.55 1.62
C HIS A 262 -6.78 -13.12 0.42
N VAL A 263 -7.02 -11.92 -0.11
CA VAL A 263 -6.26 -11.32 -1.20
C VAL A 263 -5.59 -10.04 -0.73
N ASP A 264 -4.26 -10.07 -0.65
CA ASP A 264 -3.43 -8.87 -0.53
C ASP A 264 -3.47 -8.13 -1.87
N GLY A 265 -4.20 -7.04 -1.88
CA GLY A 265 -4.39 -6.16 -3.03
C GLY A 265 -3.83 -4.78 -2.78
N ALA A 266 -2.83 -4.65 -1.89
CA ALA A 266 -2.26 -3.37 -1.45
C ALA A 266 -1.97 -2.39 -2.60
N ILE A 267 -1.68 -2.90 -3.79
CA ILE A 267 -1.47 -2.08 -4.99
C ILE A 267 -2.45 -2.48 -6.08
N GLY A 268 -2.49 -3.77 -6.44
CA GLY A 268 -3.11 -4.24 -7.67
C GLY A 268 -4.63 -4.37 -7.62
N LEU A 269 -5.27 -4.32 -6.44
CA LEU A 269 -6.73 -4.38 -6.37
C LEU A 269 -7.40 -3.25 -7.19
N TRP A 270 -6.76 -2.09 -7.29
CA TRP A 270 -7.23 -0.95 -8.10
C TRP A 270 -7.34 -1.25 -9.59
N SER A 271 -6.62 -2.25 -10.12
CA SER A 271 -6.78 -2.69 -11.52
C SER A 271 -8.22 -3.12 -11.86
N ALA A 272 -9.03 -3.48 -10.87
CA ALA A 272 -10.44 -3.78 -11.07
C ALA A 272 -11.25 -2.58 -11.60
N ALA A 273 -10.80 -1.36 -11.32
CA ALA A 273 -11.44 -0.13 -11.79
C ALA A 273 -11.06 0.25 -13.24
N SER A 274 -10.17 -0.50 -13.90
CA SER A 274 -9.80 -0.32 -15.31
C SER A 274 -10.40 -1.41 -16.18
N ALA A 275 -11.05 -1.04 -17.27
CA ALA A 275 -11.59 -2.00 -18.25
C ALA A 275 -10.45 -2.80 -18.94
N GLN A 276 -9.28 -2.18 -19.12
CA GLN A 276 -8.11 -2.83 -19.71
C GLN A 276 -7.47 -3.85 -18.77
N GLN A 277 -7.44 -3.59 -17.46
CA GLN A 277 -6.74 -4.40 -16.46
C GLN A 277 -7.63 -5.41 -15.73
N ARG A 278 -8.94 -5.19 -15.71
CA ARG A 278 -9.91 -5.99 -14.94
C ARG A 278 -9.83 -7.50 -15.19
N HIS A 279 -9.46 -7.90 -16.42
CA HIS A 279 -9.32 -9.31 -16.78
C HIS A 279 -8.27 -10.05 -15.95
N LEU A 280 -7.28 -9.33 -15.39
CA LEU A 280 -6.22 -9.88 -14.52
C LEU A 280 -6.76 -10.32 -13.14
N LEU A 281 -7.93 -9.79 -12.74
CA LEU A 281 -8.53 -10.06 -11.44
C LEU A 281 -9.74 -11.03 -11.55
N LYS A 282 -9.84 -11.81 -12.61
CA LYS A 282 -10.96 -12.73 -12.79
C LYS A 282 -11.10 -13.68 -11.60
N GLY A 283 -12.27 -13.70 -10.95
CA GLY A 283 -12.56 -14.50 -9.76
C GLY A 283 -12.18 -13.86 -8.43
N ILE A 284 -11.64 -12.64 -8.43
CA ILE A 284 -11.25 -11.94 -7.20
C ILE A 284 -12.43 -11.71 -6.27
N GLU A 285 -13.61 -11.47 -6.83
CA GLU A 285 -14.87 -11.29 -6.09
C GLU A 285 -15.29 -12.53 -5.32
N LEU A 286 -14.66 -13.68 -5.55
CA LEU A 286 -14.97 -14.95 -4.86
C LEU A 286 -14.20 -15.11 -3.53
N ALA A 287 -13.19 -14.29 -3.25
CA ALA A 287 -12.45 -14.34 -1.99
C ALA A 287 -13.29 -13.92 -0.79
N ASP A 288 -12.85 -14.22 0.42
CA ASP A 288 -13.54 -13.91 1.68
C ASP A 288 -13.14 -12.54 2.23
N SER A 289 -11.90 -12.09 1.96
CA SER A 289 -11.40 -10.78 2.37
C SER A 289 -10.34 -10.23 1.44
N TRP A 290 -10.19 -8.91 1.44
CA TRP A 290 -9.22 -8.14 0.66
C TRP A 290 -8.67 -7.00 1.50
N ASP A 291 -7.48 -6.55 1.15
CA ASP A 291 -6.97 -5.25 1.57
C ASP A 291 -6.48 -4.44 0.37
N THR A 292 -6.35 -3.13 0.55
CA THR A 292 -5.68 -2.26 -0.41
C THR A 292 -5.17 -0.98 0.27
N ASP A 293 -4.17 -0.33 -0.35
CA ASP A 293 -3.72 0.99 0.06
C ASP A 293 -4.33 2.09 -0.81
N GLY A 294 -4.87 3.11 -0.16
CA GLY A 294 -5.25 4.36 -0.82
C GLY A 294 -4.01 5.20 -1.13
N HIS A 295 -3.02 5.22 -0.25
CA HIS A 295 -1.81 6.03 -0.39
C HIS A 295 -0.75 5.47 -1.35
N LYS A 296 -1.04 4.36 -2.06
CA LYS A 296 -0.21 3.85 -3.16
C LYS A 296 -0.77 4.28 -4.50
N TRP A 297 -1.31 3.36 -5.27
CA TRP A 297 -1.76 3.64 -6.64
C TRP A 297 -2.99 4.57 -6.72
N PHE A 298 -3.79 4.65 -5.66
CA PHE A 298 -4.95 5.55 -5.62
C PHE A 298 -4.61 6.98 -5.17
N ASN A 299 -3.33 7.30 -4.95
CA ASN A 299 -2.81 8.65 -4.69
C ASN A 299 -3.56 9.43 -3.60
N MET A 300 -3.86 8.77 -2.48
CA MET A 300 -4.32 9.45 -1.26
C MET A 300 -3.12 9.95 -0.45
N PRO A 301 -3.25 11.04 0.30
CA PRO A 301 -2.22 11.42 1.26
C PRO A 301 -2.04 10.34 2.33
N TYR A 302 -0.82 10.21 2.88
CA TYR A 302 -0.58 9.37 4.04
C TYR A 302 -1.32 9.92 5.26
N ASP A 303 -2.10 9.06 5.97
CA ASP A 303 -2.16 7.62 5.80
C ASP A 303 -3.55 7.17 5.29
N SER A 304 -3.60 6.17 4.40
CA SER A 304 -4.85 5.66 3.83
C SER A 304 -4.70 4.19 3.41
N GLY A 305 -5.43 3.31 4.08
CA GLY A 305 -5.57 1.89 3.73
C GLY A 305 -7.02 1.45 3.92
N VAL A 306 -7.36 0.29 3.37
CA VAL A 306 -8.73 -0.23 3.39
C VAL A 306 -8.73 -1.74 3.59
N VAL A 307 -9.47 -2.21 4.58
CA VAL A 307 -9.84 -3.61 4.76
C VAL A 307 -11.24 -3.85 4.20
N ILE A 308 -11.41 -4.95 3.49
CA ILE A 308 -12.70 -5.38 2.95
C ILE A 308 -12.92 -6.84 3.34
N VAL A 309 -14.08 -7.16 3.90
CA VAL A 309 -14.48 -8.54 4.25
C VAL A 309 -15.87 -8.79 3.67
N ARG A 310 -16.01 -9.89 2.92
CA ARG A 310 -17.24 -10.27 2.23
C ARG A 310 -18.47 -10.23 3.13
N ASP A 311 -18.37 -10.77 4.31
CA ASP A 311 -19.43 -10.75 5.34
C ASP A 311 -19.10 -9.68 6.40
N ALA A 312 -19.80 -8.55 6.31
CA ALA A 312 -19.65 -7.42 7.23
C ALA A 312 -19.87 -7.81 8.69
N ALA A 313 -20.73 -8.80 8.96
CA ALA A 313 -21.01 -9.25 10.32
C ALA A 313 -19.82 -9.98 10.95
N LEU A 314 -19.07 -10.75 10.16
CA LEU A 314 -17.85 -11.42 10.63
C LEU A 314 -16.74 -10.42 10.97
N LEU A 315 -16.61 -9.34 10.16
CA LEU A 315 -15.67 -8.27 10.47
C LEU A 315 -16.06 -7.56 11.76
N ALA A 316 -17.33 -7.18 11.91
CA ALA A 316 -17.84 -6.51 13.12
C ALA A 316 -17.68 -7.39 14.38
N GLU A 317 -17.94 -8.68 14.29
CA GLU A 317 -17.74 -9.62 15.39
C GLU A 317 -16.25 -9.70 15.79
N ALA A 318 -15.37 -9.80 14.80
CA ALA A 318 -13.93 -9.92 15.03
C ALA A 318 -13.30 -8.64 15.61
N MET A 319 -13.84 -7.48 15.28
CA MET A 319 -13.39 -6.17 15.82
C MET A 319 -13.96 -5.86 17.21
N GLY A 320 -14.72 -6.78 17.81
CA GLY A 320 -15.21 -6.66 19.18
C GLY A 320 -16.41 -5.71 19.33
N GLY A 321 -17.20 -5.50 18.28
CA GLY A 321 -18.37 -4.63 18.29
C GLY A 321 -19.40 -4.94 19.40
N ASN A 322 -19.38 -6.15 19.94
CA ASN A 322 -20.24 -6.58 21.05
C ASN A 322 -19.58 -6.46 22.45
N ALA A 323 -18.31 -6.08 22.55
CA ALA A 323 -17.53 -6.03 23.80
C ALA A 323 -17.45 -4.61 24.42
N MET A 324 -18.32 -3.71 24.01
CA MET A 324 -18.24 -2.30 24.34
C MET A 324 -18.81 -1.96 25.70
N GLY A 325 -18.18 -1.00 26.39
CA GLY A 325 -18.59 -0.56 27.71
C GLY A 325 -20.01 0.00 27.77
N ALA A 326 -20.66 -0.10 28.93
CA ALA A 326 -22.06 0.29 29.15
C ALA A 326 -22.38 1.75 28.76
N TYR A 327 -21.41 2.65 28.74
CA TYR A 327 -21.58 4.06 28.34
C TYR A 327 -21.79 4.25 26.83
N LEU A 328 -21.63 3.20 26.02
CA LEU A 328 -21.75 3.23 24.55
C LEU A 328 -23.04 2.54 24.06
N THR A 329 -23.82 1.91 24.93
CA THR A 329 -25.01 1.13 24.54
C THR A 329 -26.01 1.95 23.73
N ASP A 330 -26.25 3.20 24.11
CA ASP A 330 -27.19 4.09 23.42
C ASP A 330 -26.66 4.58 22.06
N ALA A 331 -25.35 4.72 21.94
CA ALA A 331 -24.69 5.11 20.70
C ALA A 331 -24.67 3.99 19.64
N ILE A 332 -24.67 2.73 20.10
CA ILE A 332 -24.58 1.52 19.24
C ILE A 332 -26.00 1.01 18.90
N ALA A 333 -27.01 1.32 19.71
CA ALA A 333 -28.37 0.84 19.52
C ALA A 333 -29.09 1.40 18.27
N LYS A 334 -28.49 2.41 17.59
CA LYS A 334 -29.01 2.95 16.34
C LYS A 334 -28.54 2.10 15.13
N PRO A 335 -29.38 1.99 14.10
CA PRO A 335 -29.04 1.19 12.90
C PRO A 335 -27.91 1.78 12.04
N ASP A 336 -27.37 2.93 12.44
CA ASP A 336 -26.35 3.65 11.69
C ASP A 336 -24.99 2.94 11.74
N ARG A 337 -24.18 3.14 10.71
CA ARG A 337 -22.85 2.56 10.61
C ARG A 337 -21.92 3.10 11.69
N ASN A 338 -21.43 2.24 12.55
CA ASN A 338 -20.37 2.56 13.50
C ASN A 338 -19.03 2.04 12.97
N ALA A 339 -18.11 2.94 12.66
CA ALA A 339 -16.82 2.62 12.00
C ALA A 339 -15.91 1.73 12.87
N ILE A 340 -16.10 1.70 14.19
CA ILE A 340 -15.38 0.83 15.11
C ILE A 340 -15.58 -0.67 14.80
N ASN A 341 -16.67 -1.02 14.16
CA ASN A 341 -16.97 -2.41 13.76
C ASN A 341 -16.18 -2.86 12.52
N PHE A 342 -15.42 -1.96 11.89
CA PHE A 342 -14.77 -2.22 10.61
C PHE A 342 -13.26 -2.06 10.64
N GLY A 343 -12.64 -1.99 11.81
CA GLY A 343 -11.18 -1.91 11.97
C GLY A 343 -10.76 -1.93 13.43
N ILE A 344 -9.47 -2.10 13.68
CA ILE A 344 -8.90 -2.23 15.04
C ILE A 344 -8.77 -0.89 15.78
N ALA A 345 -8.84 0.24 15.07
CA ALA A 345 -8.67 1.55 15.66
C ALA A 345 -9.96 2.03 16.34
N ALA A 346 -9.94 2.16 17.66
CA ALA A 346 -11.08 2.64 18.43
C ALA A 346 -11.30 4.16 18.31
N SER A 347 -10.22 4.93 18.24
CA SER A 347 -10.29 6.38 18.00
C SER A 347 -9.45 6.71 16.76
N ARG A 348 -10.04 7.39 15.79
CA ARG A 348 -9.36 7.73 14.56
C ARG A 348 -9.96 8.91 13.82
N ARG A 349 -9.17 9.53 12.98
CA ARG A 349 -9.59 10.54 12.01
C ARG A 349 -10.46 9.92 10.90
N ALA A 350 -11.15 10.78 10.15
CA ALA A 350 -12.03 10.40 9.03
C ALA A 350 -11.23 10.09 7.74
N ARG A 351 -10.51 8.97 7.69
CA ARG A 351 -9.65 8.58 6.56
C ARG A 351 -10.40 8.33 5.25
N GLY A 352 -11.69 8.03 5.31
CA GLY A 352 -12.51 7.85 4.12
C GLY A 352 -12.95 9.14 3.44
N VAL A 353 -12.83 10.30 4.10
CA VAL A 353 -13.23 11.61 3.52
C VAL A 353 -12.35 12.01 2.34
N PRO A 354 -11.00 11.92 2.39
CA PRO A 354 -10.16 12.11 1.21
C PRO A 354 -10.50 11.16 0.05
N VAL A 355 -10.82 9.89 0.36
CA VAL A 355 -11.26 8.89 -0.63
C VAL A 355 -12.58 9.31 -1.28
N TYR A 356 -13.58 9.72 -0.47
CA TYR A 356 -14.84 10.29 -0.96
C TYR A 356 -14.60 11.46 -1.93
N ALA A 357 -13.76 12.41 -1.54
CA ALA A 357 -13.47 13.59 -2.35
C ALA A 357 -12.79 13.24 -3.67
N ALA A 358 -11.84 12.31 -3.65
CA ALA A 358 -11.15 11.84 -4.85
C ALA A 358 -12.10 11.11 -5.81
N ILE A 359 -12.89 10.15 -5.32
CA ILE A 359 -13.84 9.42 -6.15
C ILE A 359 -14.88 10.37 -6.75
N LYS A 360 -15.40 11.31 -5.95
CA LYS A 360 -16.40 12.27 -6.42
C LYS A 360 -15.87 13.24 -7.47
N THR A 361 -14.58 13.60 -7.38
CA THR A 361 -13.93 14.53 -8.31
C THR A 361 -13.55 13.85 -9.63
N LEU A 362 -12.93 12.67 -9.53
CA LEU A 362 -12.41 11.96 -10.69
C LEU A 362 -13.50 11.17 -11.41
N GLY A 363 -14.48 10.66 -10.68
CA GLY A 363 -15.43 9.71 -11.18
C GLY A 363 -14.74 8.42 -11.67
N LYS A 364 -15.54 7.49 -12.16
CA LYS A 364 -15.02 6.22 -12.70
C LYS A 364 -14.03 6.43 -13.85
N GLN A 365 -14.35 7.35 -14.76
CA GLN A 365 -13.52 7.61 -15.95
C GLN A 365 -12.15 8.23 -15.59
N GLY A 366 -12.10 9.17 -14.66
CA GLY A 366 -10.84 9.79 -14.24
C GLY A 366 -9.95 8.81 -13.47
N ILE A 367 -10.54 7.94 -12.66
CA ILE A 367 -9.82 6.85 -11.96
C ILE A 367 -9.24 5.87 -12.98
N GLU A 368 -10.06 5.38 -13.92
CA GLU A 368 -9.63 4.48 -14.99
C GLU A 368 -8.49 5.08 -15.81
N ALA A 369 -8.62 6.34 -16.23
CA ALA A 369 -7.60 7.03 -17.00
C ALA A 369 -6.26 7.15 -16.24
N HIS A 370 -6.29 7.40 -14.93
CA HIS A 370 -5.08 7.41 -14.10
C HIS A 370 -4.40 6.03 -14.04
N LEU A 371 -5.17 4.98 -13.83
CA LEU A 371 -4.66 3.61 -13.73
C LEU A 371 -4.07 3.14 -15.07
N ASP A 372 -4.78 3.36 -16.17
CA ASP A 372 -4.35 3.00 -17.52
C ASP A 372 -3.09 3.77 -17.92
N ASN A 373 -3.02 5.08 -17.59
CA ASN A 373 -1.83 5.90 -17.83
C ASN A 373 -0.61 5.37 -17.09
N SER A 374 -0.75 4.98 -15.82
CA SER A 374 0.35 4.40 -15.03
C SER A 374 0.89 3.12 -15.65
N CYS A 375 0.00 2.21 -16.12
CA CYS A 375 0.40 0.99 -16.81
C CYS A 375 1.10 1.28 -18.16
N ARG A 376 0.58 2.22 -18.93
CA ARG A 376 1.13 2.65 -20.20
C ARG A 376 2.54 3.24 -20.03
N LEU A 377 2.73 4.07 -19.01
CA LEU A 377 4.02 4.68 -18.68
C LEU A 377 5.04 3.64 -18.20
N ALA A 378 4.64 2.67 -17.38
CA ALA A 378 5.51 1.58 -16.97
C ALA A 378 5.97 0.72 -18.17
N LYS A 379 5.04 0.41 -19.08
CA LYS A 379 5.36 -0.29 -20.32
C LYS A 379 6.32 0.50 -21.20
N ARG A 380 6.09 1.82 -21.36
CA ARG A 380 6.99 2.72 -22.12
C ARG A 380 8.43 2.69 -21.57
N MET A 381 8.60 2.78 -20.25
CA MET A 381 9.92 2.67 -19.61
C MET A 381 10.58 1.32 -19.90
N ALA A 382 9.85 0.23 -19.71
CA ALA A 382 10.36 -1.11 -19.97
C ALA A 382 10.77 -1.29 -21.44
N ASP A 383 9.99 -0.75 -22.38
CA ASP A 383 10.29 -0.78 -23.81
C ASP A 383 11.58 0.01 -24.14
N HIS A 384 11.77 1.19 -23.58
CA HIS A 384 13.02 1.95 -23.73
C HIS A 384 14.24 1.17 -23.22
N LEU A 385 14.14 0.62 -22.01
CA LEU A 385 15.25 -0.11 -21.39
C LEU A 385 15.58 -1.41 -22.13
N SER A 386 14.58 -2.12 -22.64
CA SER A 386 14.77 -3.39 -23.36
C SER A 386 15.50 -3.26 -24.70
N GLN A 387 15.58 -2.04 -25.28
CA GLN A 387 16.35 -1.77 -26.49
C GLN A 387 17.86 -1.71 -26.23
N VAL A 388 18.29 -1.65 -24.97
CA VAL A 388 19.69 -1.48 -24.60
C VAL A 388 20.30 -2.82 -24.29
N GLU A 389 21.39 -3.13 -24.99
CA GLU A 389 22.13 -4.37 -24.78
C GLU A 389 22.63 -4.50 -23.33
N GLY A 390 22.31 -5.63 -22.71
CA GLY A 390 22.66 -5.91 -21.31
C GLY A 390 21.67 -5.38 -20.29
N ILE A 391 20.53 -4.83 -20.69
CA ILE A 391 19.39 -4.59 -19.79
C ILE A 391 18.32 -5.64 -20.06
N THR A 392 17.90 -6.35 -19.01
CA THR A 392 16.90 -7.42 -19.10
C THR A 392 15.68 -7.07 -18.23
N ILE A 393 14.49 -7.03 -18.83
CA ILE A 393 13.22 -6.97 -18.10
C ILE A 393 12.86 -8.41 -17.73
N LEU A 394 12.63 -8.67 -16.44
CA LEU A 394 12.54 -10.03 -15.90
C LEU A 394 11.12 -10.61 -15.89
N ASN A 395 10.10 -9.78 -16.04
CA ASN A 395 8.69 -10.17 -16.02
C ASN A 395 7.92 -9.58 -17.20
N ASP A 396 6.78 -10.16 -17.51
CA ASP A 396 5.78 -9.54 -18.37
C ASP A 396 5.22 -8.28 -17.70
N VAL A 397 5.31 -7.14 -18.39
CA VAL A 397 4.83 -5.86 -17.85
C VAL A 397 3.31 -5.77 -18.02
N VAL A 398 2.59 -6.40 -17.10
CA VAL A 398 1.12 -6.52 -17.15
C VAL A 398 0.40 -5.40 -16.39
N SER A 399 1.13 -4.64 -15.57
CA SER A 399 0.59 -3.56 -14.74
C SER A 399 1.54 -2.36 -14.70
N ASN A 400 1.47 -1.59 -13.65
CA ASN A 400 2.23 -0.34 -13.47
C ASN A 400 3.68 -0.54 -12.96
N ARG A 401 4.26 -1.76 -13.07
CA ARG A 401 5.61 -2.04 -12.55
C ARG A 401 6.31 -3.18 -13.28
N PHE A 402 7.62 -3.17 -13.12
CA PHE A 402 8.49 -4.26 -13.59
C PHE A 402 9.81 -4.31 -12.81
N SER A 403 10.48 -5.45 -12.91
CA SER A 403 11.84 -5.65 -12.43
C SER A 403 12.82 -5.72 -13.60
N ALA A 404 13.95 -5.02 -13.47
CA ALA A 404 15.03 -5.04 -14.47
C ALA A 404 16.35 -5.43 -13.83
N GLN A 405 17.20 -6.08 -14.62
CA GLN A 405 18.57 -6.45 -14.26
C GLN A 405 19.56 -5.92 -15.31
N PHE A 406 20.76 -5.54 -14.86
CA PHE A 406 21.80 -4.93 -15.67
C PHE A 406 23.02 -5.82 -15.81
N GLY A 407 23.61 -5.83 -17.01
CA GLY A 407 24.85 -6.53 -17.33
C GLY A 407 24.65 -7.87 -18.05
N LYS A 408 25.75 -8.37 -18.60
CA LYS A 408 25.90 -9.70 -19.18
C LYS A 408 26.93 -10.47 -18.35
N GLY A 409 26.79 -11.76 -18.22
CA GLY A 409 27.68 -12.61 -17.43
C GLY A 409 26.94 -13.46 -16.42
N ASP A 410 27.62 -13.87 -15.37
CA ASP A 410 27.01 -14.64 -14.27
C ASP A 410 26.11 -13.78 -13.36
N ASP A 411 25.39 -14.45 -12.49
CA ASP A 411 24.44 -13.79 -11.60
C ASP A 411 25.12 -12.85 -10.60
N ASP A 412 26.32 -13.19 -10.15
CA ASP A 412 27.06 -12.35 -9.18
C ASP A 412 27.47 -11.02 -9.80
N PHE A 413 28.00 -11.03 -11.03
CA PHE A 413 28.32 -9.81 -11.77
C PHE A 413 27.07 -8.97 -12.01
N ARG A 414 25.99 -9.57 -12.51
CA ARG A 414 24.73 -8.87 -12.77
C ARG A 414 24.13 -8.28 -11.52
N ASN A 415 24.13 -9.01 -10.39
CA ASN A 415 23.66 -8.54 -9.11
C ASN A 415 24.46 -7.34 -8.58
N GLN A 416 25.80 -7.39 -8.67
CA GLN A 416 26.66 -6.30 -8.25
C GLN A 416 26.46 -5.06 -9.11
N LEU A 417 26.44 -5.22 -10.45
CA LEU A 417 26.24 -4.10 -11.37
C LEU A 417 24.85 -3.46 -11.17
N THR A 418 23.80 -4.27 -11.03
CA THR A 418 22.44 -3.78 -10.77
C THR A 418 22.39 -2.95 -9.47
N ALA A 419 22.99 -3.45 -8.40
CA ALA A 419 23.05 -2.71 -7.13
C ALA A 419 23.77 -1.36 -7.28
N ARG A 420 24.88 -1.32 -8.02
CA ARG A 420 25.67 -0.09 -8.28
C ARG A 420 24.88 0.90 -9.11
N VAL A 421 24.21 0.44 -10.18
CA VAL A 421 23.39 1.29 -11.04
C VAL A 421 22.26 1.94 -10.24
N VAL A 422 21.51 1.16 -9.47
CA VAL A 422 20.42 1.70 -8.64
C VAL A 422 20.93 2.68 -7.60
N HIS A 423 22.01 2.35 -6.91
CA HIS A 423 22.63 3.24 -5.92
C HIS A 423 23.08 4.57 -6.56
N GLN A 424 23.70 4.53 -7.74
CA GLN A 424 24.14 5.74 -8.45
C GLN A 424 22.96 6.58 -8.96
N LEU A 425 21.85 5.94 -9.37
CA LEU A 425 20.61 6.65 -9.72
C LEU A 425 20.01 7.39 -8.53
N GLN A 426 19.98 6.73 -7.38
CA GLN A 426 19.47 7.35 -6.14
C GLN A 426 20.35 8.54 -5.72
N GLN A 427 21.67 8.40 -5.76
CA GLN A 427 22.58 9.52 -5.47
C GLN A 427 22.54 10.66 -6.47
N ASP A 428 22.24 10.36 -7.73
CA ASP A 428 22.08 11.37 -8.80
C ASP A 428 20.85 12.27 -8.55
N GLY A 429 19.82 11.75 -7.89
CA GLY A 429 18.64 12.50 -7.47
C GLY A 429 17.67 12.88 -8.57
N PHE A 430 17.91 12.51 -9.84
CA PHE A 430 16.99 12.83 -10.95
C PHE A 430 15.75 11.94 -10.95
N CYS A 431 15.93 10.62 -10.80
CA CYS A 431 14.85 9.66 -10.64
C CYS A 431 15.22 8.62 -9.57
N TYR A 432 14.21 8.02 -8.93
CA TYR A 432 14.44 7.17 -7.78
C TYR A 432 13.71 5.82 -7.89
N PRO A 433 14.29 4.80 -8.56
CA PRO A 433 13.82 3.42 -8.47
C PRO A 433 14.31 2.78 -7.17
N SER A 434 13.72 1.66 -6.75
CA SER A 434 14.21 0.87 -5.62
C SER A 434 14.96 -0.39 -6.06
N THR A 435 15.76 -0.96 -5.14
CA THR A 435 16.29 -2.32 -5.28
C THR A 435 15.28 -3.32 -4.76
N SER A 436 15.18 -4.50 -5.41
CA SER A 436 14.39 -5.62 -4.93
C SER A 436 15.05 -6.96 -5.27
N GLY A 437 14.33 -8.05 -5.01
CA GLY A 437 14.76 -9.41 -5.32
C GLY A 437 13.79 -10.10 -6.28
N TYR A 438 14.32 -10.86 -7.25
CA TYR A 438 13.52 -11.64 -8.18
C TYR A 438 14.10 -13.05 -8.30
N LYS A 439 13.51 -14.04 -7.63
CA LYS A 439 14.03 -15.43 -7.60
C LYS A 439 15.53 -15.54 -7.28
N GLY A 440 15.97 -14.78 -6.28
CA GLY A 440 17.37 -14.76 -5.84
C GLY A 440 18.27 -13.77 -6.60
N LEU A 441 17.78 -13.18 -7.68
CA LEU A 441 18.49 -12.12 -8.41
C LEU A 441 18.22 -10.75 -7.76
N LYS A 442 19.22 -9.88 -7.71
CA LYS A 442 19.06 -8.47 -7.34
C LYS A 442 18.56 -7.67 -8.54
N THR A 443 17.54 -6.84 -8.33
CA THR A 443 16.87 -6.11 -9.42
C THR A 443 16.72 -4.63 -9.11
N MET A 444 16.56 -3.83 -10.15
CA MET A 444 15.93 -2.53 -10.10
C MET A 444 14.42 -2.75 -10.20
N LEU A 445 13.68 -2.37 -9.16
CA LEU A 445 12.22 -2.34 -9.17
C LEU A 445 11.75 -0.94 -9.55
N PHE A 446 10.93 -0.88 -10.59
CA PHE A 446 10.36 0.35 -11.14
C PHE A 446 8.84 0.30 -11.05
N SER A 447 8.24 1.30 -10.39
CA SER A 447 6.77 1.37 -10.20
C SER A 447 6.26 2.76 -10.54
N VAL A 448 5.34 2.87 -11.49
CA VAL A 448 4.68 4.13 -11.86
C VAL A 448 3.36 4.23 -11.10
N LEU A 449 3.28 5.12 -10.14
CA LEU A 449 2.14 5.28 -9.25
C LEU A 449 1.62 6.72 -9.20
N ASN A 450 2.50 7.69 -9.42
CA ASN A 450 2.19 9.11 -9.22
C ASN A 450 1.32 9.66 -10.36
N CYS A 451 0.23 10.34 -10.01
CA CYS A 451 -0.69 10.95 -10.97
C CYS A 451 -0.08 12.11 -11.78
N HIS A 452 1.05 12.65 -11.36
CA HIS A 452 1.76 13.74 -12.04
C HIS A 452 2.86 13.25 -13.00
N THR A 453 3.16 11.93 -13.02
CA THR A 453 4.16 11.38 -13.94
C THR A 453 3.70 11.51 -15.39
N THR A 454 4.56 12.08 -16.24
CA THR A 454 4.33 12.30 -17.67
C THR A 454 5.20 11.40 -18.54
N GLU A 455 4.92 11.36 -19.86
CA GLU A 455 5.82 10.69 -20.82
C GLU A 455 7.22 11.31 -20.83
N ALA A 456 7.31 12.65 -20.73
CA ALA A 456 8.59 13.34 -20.69
C ALA A 456 9.42 12.93 -19.45
N ASP A 457 8.79 12.73 -18.28
CA ASP A 457 9.46 12.23 -17.09
C ASP A 457 10.01 10.81 -17.30
N ILE A 458 9.24 9.95 -17.97
CA ILE A 458 9.64 8.58 -18.29
C ILE A 458 10.81 8.57 -19.26
N ASP A 459 10.74 9.35 -20.35
CA ASP A 459 11.78 9.39 -21.38
C ASP A 459 13.09 9.93 -20.81
N ALA A 460 13.05 11.04 -20.09
CA ALA A 460 14.23 11.61 -19.44
C ALA A 460 14.81 10.67 -18.36
N SER A 461 13.96 9.95 -17.62
CA SER A 461 14.42 8.95 -16.65
C SER A 461 15.06 7.74 -17.33
N ALA A 462 14.52 7.28 -18.47
CA ALA A 462 15.10 6.20 -19.24
C ALA A 462 16.51 6.56 -19.75
N GLU A 463 16.67 7.75 -20.33
CA GLU A 463 17.97 8.26 -20.77
C GLU A 463 18.98 8.31 -19.62
N ARG A 464 18.54 8.77 -18.44
CA ARG A 464 19.39 8.86 -17.26
C ARG A 464 19.81 7.48 -16.74
N ILE A 465 18.89 6.53 -16.69
CA ILE A 465 19.15 5.13 -16.31
C ILE A 465 20.18 4.51 -17.26
N ILE A 466 19.99 4.67 -18.57
CA ILE A 466 20.88 4.13 -19.59
C ILE A 466 22.29 4.74 -19.48
N ALA A 467 22.39 6.05 -19.33
CA ALA A 467 23.67 6.73 -19.19
C ALA A 467 24.45 6.29 -17.94
N ILE A 468 23.76 6.12 -16.80
CA ILE A 468 24.37 5.62 -15.56
C ILE A 468 24.79 4.15 -15.71
N TYR A 469 23.95 3.30 -16.30
CA TYR A 469 24.30 1.91 -16.60
C TYR A 469 25.58 1.81 -17.46
N GLN A 470 25.66 2.53 -18.55
CA GLN A 470 26.82 2.52 -19.45
C GLN A 470 28.10 2.97 -18.73
N ARG A 471 28.02 4.01 -17.90
CA ARG A 471 29.15 4.48 -17.10
C ARG A 471 29.61 3.44 -16.08
N GLU A 472 28.69 2.80 -15.37
CA GLU A 472 29.05 1.79 -14.37
C GLU A 472 29.56 0.49 -15.01
N LEU A 473 29.06 0.11 -16.19
CA LEU A 473 29.57 -1.02 -16.95
C LEU A 473 31.02 -0.77 -17.41
N ALA A 474 31.33 0.42 -17.94
CA ALA A 474 32.69 0.79 -18.33
C ALA A 474 33.67 0.70 -17.14
N ARG A 475 33.28 1.23 -15.98
CA ARG A 475 34.10 1.13 -14.74
C ARG A 475 34.37 -0.31 -14.31
N CYS A 476 33.43 -1.24 -14.54
CA CYS A 476 33.65 -2.65 -14.24
C CYS A 476 34.64 -3.28 -15.19
N ASN A 477 34.61 -2.92 -16.49
CA ASN A 477 35.52 -3.45 -17.50
C ASN A 477 36.95 -2.94 -17.30
N ASP A 478 37.12 -1.68 -16.88
CA ASP A 478 38.43 -1.08 -16.59
C ASP A 478 39.09 -1.63 -15.31
N ALA A 479 38.26 -2.19 -14.39
CA ALA A 479 38.75 -2.75 -13.12
C ALA A 479 39.23 -4.21 -13.23
N VAL A 480 39.03 -4.88 -14.36
CA VAL A 480 39.57 -6.23 -14.62
C VAL A 480 40.94 -6.05 -15.27
N PRO A 481 42.06 -6.32 -14.57
CA PRO A 481 43.40 -6.32 -15.22
C PRO A 481 43.43 -7.40 -16.28
N ALA A 482 44.00 -7.06 -17.46
CA ALA A 482 44.19 -7.97 -18.60
C ALA A 482 45.05 -9.19 -18.25
#